data_2d00b09a6acb27f574302f8f6736a1b7
#
_entry.id   2d00b09a6acb27f574302f8f6736a1b7
#
_cell.length_a   1.000
_cell.length_b   1.000
_cell.length_c   1.000
_cell.angle_alpha   90.00
_cell.angle_beta   90.00
_cell.angle_gamma   90.00
#
_symmetry.space_group_name_H-M   'P 1'
#
loop_
_entity.id
_entity.type
_entity.pdbx_description
1 polymer ?
#
loop_
_entity_poly.entity_id
_entity_poly.type
_entity_poly.pdbx_seq_one_letter_code
_entity_poly.pdbx_strand_id
1 'polypeptide(L)'
;MMPYERLRNAVKKTIGTKQTTKAVQKHTAAIVYVAKDAEPHVINPLVKLCKEKGIEVITVDSMLELGKACGIEVGSASAAIVAE
;
A
#
# COMPACT_ATOMS: atom_id res chain seq x y z
N MET A 1 -17.87 2.14 3.78
CA MET A 1 -17.02 1.08 3.23
C MET A 1 -15.69 1.03 3.98
N MET A 2 -15.26 -0.15 4.39
CA MET A 2 -13.98 -0.34 5.08
C MET A 2 -12.84 -0.30 4.04
N PRO A 3 -11.86 0.60 4.20
CA PRO A 3 -10.78 0.70 3.19
C PRO A 3 -9.92 -0.56 3.10
N TYR A 4 -9.92 -1.37 4.15
CA TYR A 4 -9.09 -2.57 4.21
C TYR A 4 -9.70 -3.80 3.53
N GLU A 5 -10.99 -3.76 3.22
CA GLU A 5 -11.69 -4.94 2.73
C GLU A 5 -11.14 -5.43 1.38
N ARG A 6 -10.94 -4.53 0.44
CA ARG A 6 -10.37 -4.89 -0.86
C ARG A 6 -8.98 -5.51 -0.71
N LEU A 7 -8.16 -4.89 0.14
CA LEU A 7 -6.81 -5.38 0.38
C LEU A 7 -6.82 -6.75 1.03
N ARG A 8 -7.68 -6.93 2.03
CA ARG A 8 -7.80 -8.20 2.75
C ARG A 8 -8.19 -9.35 1.82
N ASN A 9 -9.07 -9.07 0.87
CA ASN A 9 -9.59 -10.07 -0.07
C ASN A 9 -8.75 -10.23 -1.34
N ALA A 10 -7.73 -9.39 -1.54
CA ALA A 10 -6.92 -9.45 -2.74
C ALA A 10 -6.08 -10.74 -2.77
N VAL A 11 -6.06 -11.38 -3.94
CA VAL A 11 -5.27 -12.60 -4.15
C VAL A 11 -3.79 -12.29 -4.16
N LYS A 12 -3.40 -11.22 -4.90
CA LYS A 12 -2.01 -10.79 -4.98
C LYS A 12 -1.85 -9.41 -4.39
N LYS A 13 -0.91 -9.27 -3.48
CA LYS A 13 -0.63 -7.99 -2.84
C LYS A 13 0.83 -7.91 -2.45
N THR A 14 1.34 -6.69 -2.35
CA THR A 14 2.66 -6.43 -1.80
C THR A 14 2.52 -5.91 -0.39
N ILE A 15 3.50 -6.17 0.44
CA ILE A 15 3.54 -5.76 1.84
C ILE A 15 4.84 -5.02 2.08
N GLY A 16 4.74 -3.80 2.59
CA GLY A 16 5.90 -2.97 2.88
C GLY A 16 6.29 -2.08 1.71
N THR A 17 7.01 -1.00 2.04
CA THR A 17 7.29 0.07 1.07
C THR A 17 8.23 -0.37 -0.05
N LYS A 18 9.22 -1.21 0.25
CA LYS A 18 10.15 -1.68 -0.76
C LYS A 18 9.44 -2.47 -1.87
N GLN A 19 8.62 -3.44 -1.48
CA GLN A 19 7.90 -4.27 -2.46
C GLN A 19 6.82 -3.47 -3.19
N THR A 20 6.14 -2.59 -2.46
CA THR A 20 5.10 -1.75 -3.05
C THR A 20 5.71 -0.78 -4.08
N THR A 21 6.86 -0.19 -3.77
CA THR A 21 7.57 0.68 -4.71
C THR A 21 7.93 -0.07 -5.99
N LYS A 22 8.42 -1.30 -5.86
CA LYS A 22 8.74 -2.13 -7.04
C LYS A 22 7.51 -2.39 -7.90
N ALA A 23 6.38 -2.70 -7.27
CA ALA A 23 5.14 -2.95 -8.00
C ALA A 23 4.69 -1.71 -8.77
N VAL A 24 4.83 -0.52 -8.16
CA VAL A 24 4.48 0.74 -8.83
C VAL A 24 5.43 0.97 -10.01
N GLN A 25 6.72 0.77 -9.82
CA GLN A 25 7.71 0.95 -10.89
C GLN A 25 7.46 0.03 -12.07
N LYS A 26 6.99 -1.18 -11.81
CA LYS A 26 6.71 -2.19 -12.85
C LYS A 26 5.31 -2.05 -13.45
N HIS A 27 4.54 -1.06 -13.00
CA HIS A 27 3.15 -0.85 -13.44
C HIS A 27 2.23 -2.05 -13.12
N THR A 28 2.54 -2.81 -12.07
CA THR A 28 1.70 -3.95 -11.67
C THR A 28 0.78 -3.62 -10.51
N ALA A 29 1.00 -2.51 -9.80
CA ALA A 29 0.13 -2.09 -8.70
C ALA A 29 -1.16 -1.50 -9.26
N ALA A 30 -2.29 -2.05 -8.82
CA ALA A 30 -3.60 -1.52 -9.20
C ALA A 30 -4.02 -0.38 -8.26
N ILE A 31 -3.71 -0.54 -6.98
CA ILE A 31 -4.04 0.45 -5.96
C ILE A 31 -2.99 0.37 -4.85
N VAL A 32 -2.62 1.52 -4.29
CA VAL A 32 -1.61 1.59 -3.23
C VAL A 32 -2.24 2.12 -1.95
N TYR A 33 -1.91 1.49 -0.84
CA TYR A 33 -2.35 1.91 0.50
C TYR A 33 -1.15 2.43 1.27
N VAL A 34 -1.30 3.58 1.93
CA VAL A 34 -0.27 4.14 2.80
C VAL A 34 -0.86 4.43 4.17
N ALA A 35 -0.07 4.17 5.21
CA ALA A 35 -0.52 4.38 6.58
C ALA A 35 -0.26 5.83 7.00
N LYS A 36 -1.28 6.48 7.54
CA LYS A 36 -1.21 7.87 7.95
C LYS A 36 -0.17 8.11 9.05
N ASP A 37 0.04 7.13 9.91
CA ASP A 37 1.01 7.25 11.02
C ASP A 37 2.41 6.78 10.66
N ALA A 38 2.66 6.40 9.40
CA ALA A 38 4.01 6.09 8.95
C ALA A 38 4.83 7.37 8.80
N GLU A 39 6.15 7.24 8.90
CA GLU A 39 7.01 8.41 8.76
C GLU A 39 6.94 8.99 7.35
N PRO A 40 6.76 10.31 7.22
CA PRO A 40 6.59 10.93 5.89
C PRO A 40 7.73 10.64 4.93
N HIS A 41 8.96 10.61 5.39
CA HIS A 41 10.11 10.34 4.50
C HIS A 41 10.09 8.92 3.93
N VAL A 42 9.33 8.03 4.53
CA VAL A 42 9.18 6.65 4.03
C VAL A 42 8.11 6.59 2.94
N ILE A 43 6.97 7.24 3.16
CA ILE A 43 5.82 7.10 2.25
C ILE A 43 5.74 8.19 1.18
N ASN A 44 6.28 9.40 1.43
CA ASN A 44 6.14 10.50 0.46
C ASN A 44 6.76 10.19 -0.91
N PRO A 45 7.95 9.57 -0.99
CA PRO A 45 8.48 9.18 -2.30
C PRO A 45 7.57 8.21 -3.05
N LEU A 46 6.94 7.29 -2.33
CA LEU A 46 6.01 6.34 -2.92
C LEU A 46 4.74 7.04 -3.43
N VAL A 47 4.18 7.94 -2.64
CA VAL A 47 2.99 8.71 -3.03
C VAL A 47 3.29 9.54 -4.28
N LYS A 48 4.45 10.19 -4.32
CA LYS A 48 4.87 10.97 -5.47
C LYS A 48 4.97 10.09 -6.72
N LEU A 49 5.58 8.93 -6.59
CA LEU A 49 5.71 7.99 -7.71
C LEU A 49 4.35 7.53 -8.21
N CYS A 50 3.41 7.26 -7.31
CA CYS A 50 2.06 6.87 -7.70
C CYS A 50 1.36 7.98 -8.48
N LYS A 51 1.53 9.22 -8.07
CA LYS A 51 0.95 10.37 -8.79
C LYS A 51 1.54 10.47 -10.20
N GLU A 52 2.84 10.29 -10.33
CA GLU A 52 3.49 10.34 -11.64
C GLU A 52 2.99 9.25 -12.57
N LYS A 53 2.62 8.10 -12.04
CA LYS A 53 2.17 6.95 -12.82
C LYS A 53 0.66 6.79 -12.89
N GLY A 54 -0.08 7.71 -12.28
CA GLY A 54 -1.54 7.67 -12.31
C GLY A 54 -2.16 6.54 -11.50
N ILE A 55 -1.49 6.10 -10.44
CA ILE A 55 -1.98 5.01 -9.58
C ILE A 55 -2.71 5.60 -8.38
N GLU A 56 -3.88 5.07 -8.09
CA GLU A 56 -4.70 5.51 -6.95
C GLU A 56 -4.01 5.18 -5.63
N VAL A 57 -4.02 6.16 -4.70
CA VAL A 57 -3.47 5.99 -3.36
C VAL A 57 -4.59 6.17 -2.35
N ILE A 58 -4.72 5.22 -1.43
CA ILE A 58 -5.67 5.30 -0.33
C ILE A 58 -4.88 5.44 0.97
N THR A 59 -5.17 6.49 1.74
CA THR A 59 -4.55 6.69 3.04
C THR A 59 -5.40 5.98 4.10
N VAL A 60 -4.76 5.16 4.92
CA VAL A 60 -5.41 4.42 6.00
C VAL A 60 -4.91 4.92 7.35
N ASP A 61 -5.64 4.59 8.42
CA ASP A 61 -5.42 5.19 9.73
C ASP A 61 -4.10 4.78 10.40
N SER A 62 -3.70 3.52 10.28
CA SER A 62 -2.52 3.07 11.01
C SER A 62 -1.77 1.96 10.30
N MET A 63 -0.45 1.91 10.57
CA MET A 63 0.40 0.83 10.10
C MET A 63 -0.05 -0.51 10.66
N LEU A 64 -0.49 -0.54 11.92
CA LEU A 64 -0.92 -1.77 12.56
C LEU A 64 -2.13 -2.39 11.85
N GLU A 65 -3.13 -1.57 11.56
CA GLU A 65 -4.31 -2.04 10.84
C GLU A 65 -3.98 -2.45 9.41
N LEU A 66 -3.08 -1.71 8.75
CA LEU A 66 -2.65 -2.07 7.40
C LEU A 66 -1.93 -3.41 7.40
N GLY A 67 -1.06 -3.65 8.36
CA GLY A 67 -0.39 -4.94 8.51
C GLY A 67 -1.37 -6.08 8.71
N LYS A 68 -2.37 -5.88 9.58
CA LYS A 68 -3.40 -6.89 9.82
C LYS A 68 -4.19 -7.20 8.56
N ALA A 69 -4.52 -6.18 7.77
CA ALA A 69 -5.24 -6.37 6.51
C ALA A 69 -4.40 -7.17 5.51
N CYS A 70 -3.08 -7.07 5.60
CA CYS A 70 -2.16 -7.87 4.76
C CYS A 70 -1.90 -9.27 5.30
N GLY A 71 -2.41 -9.59 6.49
CA GLY A 71 -2.23 -10.90 7.10
C GLY A 71 -0.92 -11.09 7.85
N ILE A 72 -0.29 -10.00 8.27
CA ILE A 72 0.94 -10.07 9.07
C ILE A 72 0.70 -9.55 10.49
N GLU A 73 1.59 -9.88 11.42
CA GLU A 73 1.42 -9.55 12.83
C GLU A 73 2.06 -8.21 13.22
N VAL A 74 2.82 -7.61 12.31
CA VAL A 74 3.47 -6.31 12.54
C VAL A 74 2.87 -5.25 11.63
N GLY A 75 3.16 -3.99 11.92
CA GLY A 75 2.68 -2.90 11.11
C GLY A 75 3.35 -2.83 9.74
N SER A 76 2.66 -2.21 8.79
CA SER A 76 3.18 -1.97 7.45
C SER A 76 2.94 -0.51 7.08
N ALA A 77 3.97 0.19 6.61
CA ALA A 77 3.85 1.59 6.20
C ALA A 77 3.05 1.73 4.92
N SER A 78 3.11 0.73 4.05
CA SER A 78 2.39 0.74 2.77
C SER A 78 2.18 -0.67 2.26
N ALA A 79 1.23 -0.81 1.34
CA ALA A 79 0.90 -2.07 0.70
C ALA A 79 0.23 -1.75 -0.63
N ALA A 80 0.14 -2.74 -1.51
CA ALA A 80 -0.56 -2.57 -2.77
C ALA A 80 -1.30 -3.82 -3.17
N ILE A 81 -2.40 -3.64 -3.89
CA ILE A 81 -3.06 -4.73 -4.59
C ILE A 81 -2.41 -4.81 -5.97
N VAL A 82 -1.93 -5.99 -6.32
CA VAL A 82 -1.27 -6.21 -7.59
C VAL A 82 -2.28 -6.69 -8.62
N ALA A 83 -2.25 -6.10 -9.80
CA ALA A 83 -3.12 -6.51 -10.90
C ALA A 83 -2.75 -7.92 -11.36
N GLU A 84 -3.76 -8.70 -11.61
CA GLU A 84 -3.59 -10.07 -12.10
C GLU A 84 -3.47 -10.13 -13.61
#